data_60dbd51517123aa20bf154a0b10bde07
#
_entry.id   60dbd51517123aa20bf154a0b10bde07
#
_cell.length_a   1.000
_cell.length_b   1.000
_cell.length_c   1.000
_cell.angle_alpha   90.00
_cell.angle_beta   90.00
_cell.angle_gamma   90.00
#
_symmetry.space_group_name_H-M   'P 1'
#
loop_
_entity.id
_entity.type
_entity.pdbx_description
1 polymer ?
#
loop_
_entity_poly.entity_id
_entity_poly.type
_entity_poly.pdbx_seq_one_letter_code
_entity_poly.pdbx_strand_id
1 'polypeptide(L)'
;MALFVIFESGLQMMADNPTLYYRNDECTRYITQVPQTWDETITLKAKAGEYVIVAKRKGDKWYIGGMTNNRQQERTFELDFDFLKEGQSYRMTSFEDGVNANRQAMDYRKKEYTLKKGDKIIVRLARNGGFASVIE
;
A
#
# COMPACT_ATOMS: atom_id res chain seq x y z
N MET A 1 -3.05 -6.71 -2.64
CA MET A 1 -1.86 -6.25 -1.88
C MET A 1 -2.26 -5.36 -0.70
N ALA A 2 -2.91 -4.23 -0.91
CA ALA A 2 -3.30 -3.30 0.18
C ALA A 2 -4.03 -3.96 1.35
N LEU A 3 -4.93 -4.91 1.10
CA LEU A 3 -5.69 -5.61 2.14
C LEU A 3 -4.81 -6.37 3.14
N PHE A 4 -3.68 -6.91 2.70
CA PHE A 4 -2.72 -7.59 3.59
C PHE A 4 -2.05 -6.64 4.58
N VAL A 5 -2.02 -5.35 4.28
CA VAL A 5 -1.56 -4.31 5.20
C VAL A 5 -2.69 -3.78 6.06
N ILE A 6 -3.86 -3.53 5.47
CA ILE A 6 -4.98 -2.86 6.13
C ILE A 6 -5.63 -3.76 7.17
N PHE A 7 -5.95 -5.00 6.80
CA PHE A 7 -6.62 -5.93 7.70
C PHE A 7 -5.64 -6.55 8.71
N GLU A 8 -6.09 -6.65 9.94
CA GLU A 8 -5.40 -7.37 10.99
C GLU A 8 -5.95 -8.79 11.10
N SER A 9 -5.15 -9.75 10.68
CA SER A 9 -5.50 -11.16 10.76
C SER A 9 -4.25 -11.96 11.11
N GLY A 10 -4.32 -12.75 12.14
CA GLY A 10 -3.23 -13.65 12.53
C GLY A 10 -2.99 -14.80 11.52
N LEU A 11 -3.92 -15.02 10.62
CA LEU A 11 -3.80 -15.97 9.51
C LEU A 11 -4.28 -15.28 8.23
N GLN A 12 -3.35 -14.98 7.34
CA GLN A 12 -3.64 -14.47 6.01
C GLN A 12 -3.36 -15.55 4.97
N MET A 13 -4.33 -15.80 4.11
CA MET A 13 -4.22 -16.83 3.07
C MET A 13 -4.28 -16.19 1.68
N MET A 14 -3.46 -16.71 0.79
CA MET A 14 -3.53 -16.40 -0.63
C MET A 14 -4.51 -17.38 -1.29
N ALA A 15 -5.48 -16.83 -2.02
CA ALA A 15 -6.62 -17.58 -2.53
C ALA A 15 -6.44 -18.12 -3.97
N ASP A 16 -5.21 -18.45 -4.37
CA ASP A 16 -4.95 -18.87 -5.75
C ASP A 16 -3.97 -20.04 -5.82
N ASN A 17 -3.62 -20.46 -7.03
CA ASN A 17 -2.73 -21.58 -7.29
C ASN A 17 -1.28 -21.14 -7.59
N PRO A 18 -0.28 -22.04 -7.42
CA PRO A 18 1.13 -21.70 -7.64
C PRO A 18 1.45 -21.13 -9.02
N THR A 19 0.76 -21.57 -10.06
CA THR A 19 1.01 -21.09 -11.43
C THR A 19 0.68 -19.60 -11.57
N LEU A 20 -0.40 -19.13 -10.93
CA LEU A 20 -0.77 -17.72 -10.94
C LEU A 20 0.18 -16.88 -10.08
N TYR A 21 0.69 -17.44 -8.98
CA TYR A 21 1.70 -16.77 -8.16
C TYR A 21 3.00 -16.57 -8.93
N TYR A 22 3.45 -17.55 -9.68
CA TYR A 22 4.64 -17.41 -10.54
C TYR A 22 4.45 -16.42 -11.67
N ARG A 23 3.25 -16.36 -12.27
CA ARG A 23 2.94 -15.37 -13.32
C ARG A 23 2.91 -13.94 -12.79
N ASN A 24 2.54 -13.76 -11.52
CA ASN A 24 2.47 -12.47 -10.84
C ASN A 24 3.54 -12.38 -9.73
N ASP A 25 4.74 -12.83 -10.02
CA ASP A 25 5.85 -13.00 -9.07
C ASP A 25 6.13 -11.73 -8.26
N GLU A 26 6.10 -10.58 -8.88
CA GLU A 26 6.36 -9.28 -8.22
C GLU A 26 5.32 -8.96 -7.13
N CYS A 27 4.03 -9.12 -7.44
CA CYS A 27 2.96 -8.94 -6.46
C CYS A 27 3.01 -10.01 -5.37
N THR A 28 3.31 -11.25 -5.75
CA THR A 28 3.44 -12.37 -4.83
C THR A 28 4.56 -12.15 -3.83
N ARG A 29 5.74 -11.73 -4.30
CA ARG A 29 6.88 -11.39 -3.42
C ARG A 29 6.54 -10.27 -2.45
N TYR A 30 5.82 -9.24 -2.89
CA TYR A 30 5.35 -8.21 -1.98
C TYR A 30 4.44 -8.78 -0.89
N ILE A 31 3.41 -9.56 -1.28
CA ILE A 31 2.43 -10.13 -0.33
C ILE A 31 3.11 -11.03 0.69
N THR A 32 4.02 -11.89 0.25
CA THR A 32 4.72 -12.84 1.15
C THR A 32 5.68 -12.17 2.14
N GLN A 33 6.06 -10.92 1.90
CA GLN A 33 6.90 -10.12 2.81
C GLN A 33 6.09 -9.32 3.83
N VAL A 34 4.77 -9.16 3.62
CA VAL A 34 3.93 -8.40 4.56
C VAL A 34 3.81 -9.15 5.87
N PRO A 35 4.19 -8.54 7.01
CA PRO A 35 4.09 -9.15 8.32
C PRO A 35 2.63 -9.42 8.73
N GLN A 36 2.43 -10.44 9.57
CA GLN A 36 1.12 -10.74 10.16
C GLN A 36 0.88 -9.98 11.47
N THR A 37 1.95 -9.50 12.10
CA THR A 37 1.89 -8.75 13.36
C THR A 37 2.66 -7.45 13.23
N TRP A 38 2.19 -6.41 13.91
CA TRP A 38 2.70 -5.06 13.77
C TRP A 38 3.18 -4.52 15.11
N ASP A 39 4.23 -3.71 15.07
CA ASP A 39 4.78 -3.02 16.24
C ASP A 39 4.10 -1.66 16.42
N GLU A 40 3.63 -1.07 15.33
CA GLU A 40 2.99 0.25 15.33
C GLU A 40 2.02 0.36 14.14
N THR A 41 0.91 1.08 14.36
CA THR A 41 -0.07 1.39 13.31
C THR A 41 -0.44 2.86 13.37
N ILE A 42 -0.35 3.55 12.23
CA ILE A 42 -0.69 4.96 12.08
C ILE A 42 -1.75 5.08 10.98
N THR A 43 -2.85 5.76 11.27
CA THR A 43 -3.84 6.13 10.26
C THR A 43 -3.42 7.42 9.58
N LEU A 44 -3.02 7.34 8.32
CA LEU A 44 -2.62 8.52 7.55
C LEU A 44 -3.83 9.31 7.07
N LYS A 45 -4.81 8.64 6.47
CA LYS A 45 -6.07 9.24 6.00
C LYS A 45 -7.19 8.22 6.16
N ALA A 46 -8.33 8.64 6.70
CA ALA A 46 -9.51 7.77 6.78
C ALA A 46 -10.81 8.57 6.78
N LYS A 47 -11.82 7.98 6.14
CA LYS A 47 -13.22 8.40 6.24
C LYS A 47 -14.10 7.17 6.18
N ALA A 48 -14.87 6.95 7.23
CA ALA A 48 -15.69 5.75 7.37
C ALA A 48 -16.61 5.55 6.16
N GLY A 49 -16.59 4.33 5.59
CA GLY A 49 -17.36 3.95 4.42
C GLY A 49 -16.89 4.57 3.09
N GLU A 50 -15.74 5.27 3.05
CA GLU A 50 -15.23 5.88 1.84
C GLU A 50 -13.81 5.46 1.48
N TYR A 51 -12.85 5.63 2.40
CA TYR A 51 -11.46 5.28 2.18
C TYR A 51 -10.71 5.08 3.50
N VAL A 52 -9.60 4.36 3.41
CA VAL A 52 -8.64 4.21 4.50
C VAL A 52 -7.23 4.10 3.93
N ILE A 53 -6.27 4.77 4.56
CA ILE A 53 -4.85 4.68 4.28
C ILE A 53 -4.13 4.58 5.62
N VAL A 54 -3.43 3.48 5.83
CA VAL A 54 -2.68 3.19 7.06
C VAL A 54 -1.22 2.92 6.76
N ALA A 55 -0.36 3.35 7.68
CA ALA A 55 1.05 2.96 7.72
C ALA A 55 1.26 2.06 8.93
N LYS A 56 1.91 0.92 8.73
CA LYS A 56 2.19 -0.06 9.78
C LYS A 56 3.67 -0.41 9.79
N ARG A 57 4.25 -0.48 10.97
CA ARG A 57 5.67 -0.76 11.14
C ARG A 57 5.90 -2.18 11.69
N LYS A 58 6.92 -2.81 11.15
CA LYS A 58 7.51 -4.03 11.71
C LYS A 58 9.03 -3.94 11.67
N GLY A 59 9.66 -3.93 12.83
CA GLY A 59 11.09 -3.66 12.93
C GLY A 59 11.42 -2.28 12.35
N ASP A 60 12.33 -2.24 11.38
CA ASP A 60 12.75 -1.01 10.71
C ASP A 60 11.98 -0.70 9.42
N LYS A 61 11.07 -1.58 9.00
CA LYS A 61 10.30 -1.40 7.77
C LYS A 61 8.90 -0.87 8.05
N TRP A 62 8.44 -0.01 7.16
CA TRP A 62 7.06 0.45 7.12
C TRP A 62 6.33 -0.11 5.92
N TYR A 63 5.09 -0.43 6.11
CA TYR A 63 4.17 -0.90 5.06
C TYR A 63 2.98 0.03 5.02
N ILE A 64 2.61 0.50 3.82
CA ILE A 64 1.46 1.37 3.65
C ILE A 64 0.43 0.63 2.82
N GLY A 65 -0.81 0.61 3.28
CA GLY A 65 -1.96 0.11 2.52
C GLY A 65 -3.02 1.19 2.42
N GLY A 66 -3.52 1.41 1.21
CA GLY A 66 -4.60 2.34 0.95
C GLY A 66 -5.67 1.73 0.08
N MET A 67 -6.94 2.00 0.37
CA MET A 67 -8.09 1.56 -0.42
C MET A 67 -9.19 2.60 -0.41
N THR A 68 -10.00 2.61 -1.47
CA THR A 68 -11.17 3.47 -1.62
C THR A 68 -12.38 2.69 -2.14
N ASN A 69 -13.56 3.26 -1.96
CA ASN A 69 -14.82 2.68 -2.47
C ASN A 69 -15.18 3.22 -3.88
N ASN A 70 -16.41 2.94 -4.30
CA ASN A 70 -16.94 3.28 -5.62
C ASN A 70 -17.72 4.61 -5.67
N ARG A 71 -17.77 5.37 -4.58
CA ARG A 71 -18.57 6.61 -4.54
C ARG A 71 -18.01 7.73 -5.40
N GLN A 72 -16.71 7.70 -5.67
CA GLN A 72 -16.03 8.64 -6.57
C GLN A 72 -15.26 7.88 -7.63
N GLN A 73 -15.08 8.51 -8.80
CA GLN A 73 -14.34 7.89 -9.92
C GLN A 73 -12.84 7.79 -9.61
N GLU A 74 -12.34 8.76 -8.88
CA GLU A 74 -10.93 8.86 -8.52
C GLU A 74 -10.78 9.67 -7.23
N ARG A 75 -9.77 9.33 -6.44
CA ARG A 75 -9.36 10.11 -5.27
C ARG A 75 -7.86 10.34 -5.32
N THR A 76 -7.46 11.53 -4.95
CA THR A 76 -6.05 11.91 -4.81
C THR A 76 -5.77 12.28 -3.37
N PHE A 77 -4.67 11.74 -2.82
CA PHE A 77 -4.25 12.01 -1.46
C PHE A 77 -2.81 12.47 -1.43
N GLU A 78 -2.54 13.52 -0.67
CA GLU A 78 -1.20 13.88 -0.23
C GLU A 78 -0.89 13.12 1.05
N LEU A 79 0.20 12.35 1.04
CA LEU A 79 0.69 11.58 2.18
C LEU A 79 1.94 12.23 2.73
N ASP A 80 1.93 12.48 4.04
CA ASP A 80 3.05 13.03 4.78
C ASP A 80 3.86 11.91 5.45
N PHE A 81 5.18 12.02 5.41
CA PHE A 81 6.11 11.03 5.96
C PHE A 81 6.79 11.51 7.25
N ASP A 82 6.08 12.26 8.08
CA ASP A 82 6.60 12.79 9.34
C ASP A 82 6.91 11.70 10.39
N PHE A 83 6.34 10.51 10.22
CA PHE A 83 6.58 9.36 11.08
C PHE A 83 7.95 8.68 10.84
N LEU A 84 8.66 9.03 9.78
CA LEU A 84 10.00 8.51 9.52
C LEU A 84 11.03 9.15 10.46
N LYS A 85 12.15 8.46 10.68
CA LYS A 85 13.25 8.96 11.51
C LYS A 85 13.99 10.08 10.80
N GLU A 86 14.35 11.10 11.54
CA GLU A 86 15.13 12.22 11.03
C GLU A 86 16.56 11.80 10.68
N GLY A 87 17.12 12.43 9.63
CA GLY A 87 18.50 12.18 9.21
C GLY A 87 18.72 10.89 8.42
N GLN A 88 17.66 10.12 8.13
CA GLN A 88 17.73 8.90 7.33
C GLN A 88 17.04 9.07 5.98
N SER A 89 17.57 8.41 4.97
CA SER A 89 16.92 8.26 3.66
C SER A 89 16.35 6.85 3.56
N TYR A 90 15.15 6.76 3.02
CA TYR A 90 14.41 5.52 2.86
C TYR A 90 14.09 5.29 1.40
N ARG A 91 14.12 4.04 0.97
CA ARG A 91 13.59 3.62 -0.31
C ARG A 91 12.16 3.12 -0.12
N MET A 92 11.22 3.70 -0.86
CA MET A 92 9.84 3.23 -0.91
C MET A 92 9.57 2.59 -2.26
N THR A 93 9.14 1.34 -2.24
CA THR A 93 8.58 0.65 -3.40
C THR A 93 7.07 0.66 -3.28
N SER A 94 6.38 1.23 -4.26
CA SER A 94 4.93 1.41 -4.28
C SER A 94 4.30 0.71 -5.48
N PHE A 95 3.20 0.01 -5.23
CA PHE A 95 2.30 -0.58 -6.23
C PHE A 95 1.03 0.24 -6.23
N GLU A 96 0.83 1.03 -7.27
CA GLU A 96 -0.25 2.01 -7.39
C GLU A 96 -1.19 1.65 -8.53
N ASP A 97 -2.42 2.12 -8.48
CA ASP A 97 -3.37 1.96 -9.58
C ASP A 97 -2.82 2.51 -10.90
N GLY A 98 -2.94 1.73 -11.96
CA GLY A 98 -2.62 2.15 -13.32
C GLY A 98 -3.68 3.09 -13.92
N VAL A 99 -3.47 3.51 -15.14
CA VAL A 99 -4.39 4.45 -15.83
C VAL A 99 -5.76 3.85 -16.05
N ASN A 100 -5.84 2.55 -16.30
CA ASN A 100 -7.08 1.83 -16.57
C ASN A 100 -7.59 1.02 -15.36
N ALA A 101 -7.06 1.22 -14.17
CA ALA A 101 -7.41 0.45 -12.99
C ALA A 101 -8.91 0.48 -12.65
N ASN A 102 -9.63 1.54 -13.08
CA ASN A 102 -11.08 1.66 -12.94
C ASN A 102 -11.88 0.63 -13.79
N ARG A 103 -11.25 0.02 -14.80
CA ARG A 103 -11.85 -0.98 -15.70
C ARG A 103 -11.14 -2.32 -15.62
N GLN A 104 -9.86 -2.31 -15.31
CA GLN A 104 -8.99 -3.49 -15.26
C GLN A 104 -8.22 -3.48 -13.94
N ALA A 105 -8.71 -4.22 -12.96
CA ALA A 105 -8.14 -4.25 -11.60
C ALA A 105 -6.68 -4.75 -11.54
N MET A 106 -6.18 -5.40 -12.59
CA MET A 106 -4.79 -5.84 -12.69
C MET A 106 -3.87 -4.78 -13.31
N ASP A 107 -4.40 -3.62 -13.72
CA ASP A 107 -3.59 -2.53 -14.23
C ASP A 107 -2.99 -1.75 -13.05
N TYR A 108 -1.73 -2.03 -12.75
CA TYR A 108 -0.97 -1.35 -11.70
C TYR A 108 0.36 -0.84 -12.24
N ARG A 109 0.96 0.09 -11.49
CA ARG A 109 2.30 0.63 -11.74
C ARG A 109 3.15 0.45 -10.51
N LYS A 110 4.33 -0.10 -10.69
CA LYS A 110 5.36 -0.08 -9.68
C LYS A 110 6.16 1.20 -9.80
N LYS A 111 6.34 1.89 -8.68
CA LYS A 111 7.16 3.09 -8.57
C LYS A 111 8.13 2.96 -7.41
N GLU A 112 9.26 3.63 -7.55
CA GLU A 112 10.27 3.73 -6.50
C GLU A 112 10.47 5.20 -6.15
N TYR A 113 10.54 5.48 -4.87
CA TYR A 113 10.77 6.81 -4.32
C TYR A 113 11.91 6.76 -3.33
N THR A 114 12.69 7.83 -3.27
CA THR A 114 13.59 8.09 -2.15
C THR A 114 12.92 9.11 -1.25
N LEU A 115 12.74 8.77 0.02
CA LEU A 115 12.01 9.57 0.99
C LEU A 115 12.87 9.91 2.19
N LYS A 116 12.59 11.07 2.77
CA LYS A 116 13.06 11.51 4.08
C LYS A 116 11.88 11.92 4.94
N LYS A 117 12.12 12.05 6.25
CA LYS A 117 11.12 12.64 7.15
C LYS A 117 10.68 14.01 6.63
N GLY A 118 9.36 14.25 6.64
CA GLY A 118 8.75 15.49 6.18
C GLY A 118 8.49 15.58 4.67
N ASP A 119 8.95 14.59 3.90
CA ASP A 119 8.59 14.52 2.48
C ASP A 119 7.10 14.25 2.30
N LYS A 120 6.59 14.64 1.13
CA LYS A 120 5.21 14.44 0.74
C LYS A 120 5.13 13.79 -0.62
N ILE A 121 4.23 12.84 -0.78
CA ILE A 121 3.91 12.29 -2.09
C ILE A 121 2.41 12.34 -2.35
N ILE A 122 2.06 12.40 -3.62
CA ILE A 122 0.68 12.37 -4.08
C ILE A 122 0.42 10.97 -4.63
N VAL A 123 -0.57 10.28 -4.06
CA VAL A 123 -1.06 8.99 -4.56
C VAL A 123 -2.47 9.16 -5.13
N ARG A 124 -2.72 8.48 -6.24
CA ARG A 124 -4.00 8.46 -6.91
C ARG A 124 -4.62 7.07 -6.79
N LEU A 125 -5.85 7.00 -6.31
CA LEU A 125 -6.63 5.78 -6.24
C LEU A 125 -7.78 5.86 -7.22
N ALA A 126 -7.90 4.87 -8.09
CA ALA A 126 -9.03 4.72 -8.98
C ALA A 126 -10.29 4.33 -8.20
N ARG A 127 -11.43 4.31 -8.85
CA ARG A 127 -12.69 3.80 -8.28
C ARG A 127 -12.50 2.34 -7.82
N ASN A 128 -12.84 2.03 -6.56
CA ASN A 128 -12.54 0.74 -5.91
C ASN A 128 -11.05 0.35 -5.92
N GLY A 129 -10.20 1.30 -6.17
CA GLY A 129 -8.77 1.08 -6.28
C GLY A 129 -8.04 1.14 -4.94
N GLY A 130 -6.75 1.00 -5.03
CA GLY A 130 -5.88 1.06 -3.87
C GLY A 130 -4.41 1.10 -4.24
N PHE A 131 -3.57 1.19 -3.23
CA PHE A 131 -2.13 1.06 -3.38
C PHE A 131 -1.53 0.34 -2.18
N ALA A 132 -0.34 -0.21 -2.38
CA ALA A 132 0.42 -0.84 -1.34
C ALA A 132 1.90 -0.49 -1.50
N SER A 133 2.58 -0.22 -0.40
CA SER A 133 3.99 0.17 -0.43
C SER A 133 4.77 -0.45 0.71
N VAL A 134 6.08 -0.61 0.49
CA VAL A 134 7.05 -0.93 1.53
C VAL A 134 8.13 0.16 1.55
N ILE A 135 8.55 0.57 2.74
CA ILE A 135 9.58 1.56 3.00
C ILE A 135 10.69 0.88 3.81
N GLU A 136 11.91 0.94 3.32
CA GLU A 136 13.10 0.32 3.91
C GLU A 136 14.35 1.20 3.77
#